data_aba1cfe790dae8acedd976520d9dabcf
#
_entry.id   aba1cfe790dae8acedd976520d9dabcf
#
_cell.length_a   1.000
_cell.length_b   1.000
_cell.length_c   1.000
_cell.angle_alpha   90.00
_cell.angle_beta   90.00
_cell.angle_gamma   90.00
#
_symmetry.space_group_name_H-M   'P 1'
#
loop_
_entity.id
_entity.type
_entity.pdbx_description
1 polymer ?
#
loop_
_entity_poly.entity_id
_entity_poly.type
_entity_poly.pdbx_seq_one_letter_code
_entity_poly.pdbx_strand_id
1 'polypeptide(L)'
;MVPVSSSVVIDVPREQVFAYLSDIANHPEFTDHYLVDWHLTREESRGRGAGARFRIKAPGSRFAWGDVTLAEVESPHCIVEIGRGGKENRTRLRAVYEITAAAGGATRVRFTLETQPAMLSDRLMESLGQRGWFKRQNNRAMRRLRSILEEGADRGARATMAAR
;
A
#
# COMPACT_ATOMS: atom_id res chain seq x y z
N MET A 1 6.47 -14.27 3.83
CA MET A 1 6.13 -14.56 2.39
C MET A 1 7.26 -14.07 1.52
N VAL A 2 7.60 -14.79 0.43
CA VAL A 2 8.50 -14.26 -0.62
C VAL A 2 7.94 -12.93 -1.11
N PRO A 3 8.74 -11.87 -1.26
CA PRO A 3 8.27 -10.55 -1.67
C PRO A 3 7.42 -10.57 -2.94
N VAL A 4 6.37 -9.77 -2.96
CA VAL A 4 5.47 -9.64 -4.11
C VAL A 4 5.63 -8.24 -4.67
N SER A 5 6.11 -8.14 -5.91
CA SER A 5 6.32 -6.85 -6.56
C SER A 5 5.33 -6.64 -7.70
N SER A 6 4.88 -5.41 -7.85
CA SER A 6 4.05 -4.91 -8.95
C SER A 6 4.63 -3.60 -9.46
N SER A 7 4.48 -3.31 -10.74
CA SER A 7 5.08 -2.11 -11.33
C SER A 7 4.12 -1.50 -12.35
N VAL A 8 4.18 -0.16 -12.46
CA VAL A 8 3.42 0.62 -13.44
C VAL A 8 4.26 1.80 -13.91
N VAL A 9 4.07 2.22 -15.16
CA VAL A 9 4.59 3.49 -15.68
C VAL A 9 3.42 4.47 -15.76
N ILE A 10 3.62 5.68 -15.25
CA ILE A 10 2.62 6.74 -15.12
C ILE A 10 3.16 7.96 -15.87
N ASP A 11 2.39 8.52 -16.76
CA ASP A 11 2.77 9.70 -17.56
C ASP A 11 2.57 11.01 -16.76
N VAL A 12 3.27 11.07 -15.62
CA VAL A 12 3.27 12.19 -14.68
C VAL A 12 4.67 12.33 -14.09
N PRO A 13 5.15 13.54 -13.83
CA PRO A 13 6.46 13.79 -13.22
C PRO A 13 6.62 13.10 -11.87
N ARG A 14 7.83 12.63 -11.59
CA ARG A 14 8.19 11.86 -10.40
C ARG A 14 7.85 12.57 -9.08
N GLU A 15 8.04 13.86 -9.02
CA GLU A 15 7.75 14.72 -7.87
C GLU A 15 6.26 14.74 -7.53
N GLN A 16 5.42 14.71 -8.55
CA GLN A 16 3.96 14.66 -8.41
C GLN A 16 3.49 13.29 -7.90
N VAL A 17 4.05 12.21 -8.46
CA VAL A 17 3.78 10.84 -8.00
C VAL A 17 4.21 10.67 -6.54
N PHE A 18 5.40 11.16 -6.20
CA PHE A 18 5.93 11.11 -4.84
C PHE A 18 5.06 11.91 -3.86
N ALA A 19 4.68 13.14 -4.20
CA ALA A 19 3.83 13.97 -3.37
C ALA A 19 2.47 13.31 -3.07
N TYR A 20 1.90 12.62 -4.05
CA TYR A 20 0.67 11.86 -3.88
C TYR A 20 0.83 10.66 -2.95
N LEU A 21 1.88 9.85 -3.14
CA LEU A 21 2.13 8.64 -2.36
C LEU A 21 2.65 8.92 -0.95
N SER A 22 3.32 10.05 -0.72
CA SER A 22 3.79 10.45 0.61
C SER A 22 2.67 10.94 1.56
N ASP A 23 1.44 11.07 1.06
CA ASP A 23 0.24 11.30 1.86
C ASP A 23 -0.54 9.99 2.01
N ILE A 24 -0.41 9.33 3.18
CA ILE A 24 -1.04 8.03 3.43
C ILE A 24 -2.58 8.08 3.36
N ALA A 25 -3.17 9.27 3.51
CA ALA A 25 -4.60 9.47 3.35
C ALA A 25 -5.09 9.18 1.92
N ASN A 26 -4.20 9.23 0.92
CA ASN A 26 -4.52 8.93 -0.47
C ASN A 26 -4.52 7.42 -0.78
N HIS A 27 -3.90 6.58 0.06
CA HIS A 27 -3.72 5.16 -0.25
C HIS A 27 -5.02 4.39 -0.45
N PRO A 28 -6.12 4.63 0.30
CA PRO A 28 -7.39 3.98 0.01
C PRO A 28 -7.96 4.35 -1.36
N GLU A 29 -7.64 5.50 -1.94
CA GLU A 29 -8.17 5.90 -3.24
C GLU A 29 -7.87 4.86 -4.33
N PHE A 30 -6.72 4.16 -4.26
CA PHE A 30 -6.35 3.13 -5.23
C PHE A 30 -6.35 1.69 -4.67
N THR A 31 -6.52 1.52 -3.34
CA THR A 31 -6.45 0.19 -2.69
C THR A 31 -7.78 -0.30 -2.09
N ASP A 32 -8.83 0.51 -2.05
CA ASP A 32 -10.12 0.22 -1.38
C ASP A 32 -10.84 -1.05 -1.87
N HIS A 33 -10.47 -1.58 -3.02
CA HIS A 33 -11.02 -2.83 -3.55
C HIS A 33 -10.57 -4.07 -2.75
N TYR A 34 -9.52 -3.97 -1.92
CA TYR A 34 -9.05 -5.06 -1.08
C TYR A 34 -8.56 -4.64 0.31
N LEU A 35 -8.22 -3.38 0.51
CA LEU A 35 -7.95 -2.77 1.82
C LEU A 35 -9.10 -1.81 2.12
N VAL A 36 -9.91 -2.15 3.10
CA VAL A 36 -11.16 -1.45 3.41
C VAL A 36 -11.13 -0.89 4.83
N ASP A 37 -12.12 -0.09 5.19
CA ASP A 37 -12.27 0.49 6.52
C ASP A 37 -11.02 1.30 6.95
N TRP A 38 -10.47 2.07 6.02
CA TRP A 38 -9.32 2.91 6.27
C TRP A 38 -9.63 4.05 7.23
N HIS A 39 -8.77 4.25 8.20
CA HIS A 39 -8.76 5.45 9.02
C HIS A 39 -7.33 5.82 9.42
N LEU A 40 -7.09 7.11 9.55
CA LEU A 40 -5.81 7.62 10.02
C LEU A 40 -5.65 7.36 11.51
N THR A 41 -4.44 7.02 11.93
CA THR A 41 -4.08 6.84 13.34
C THR A 41 -3.44 8.09 13.93
N ARG A 42 -3.14 9.10 13.09
CA ARG A 42 -2.58 10.41 13.45
C ARG A 42 -3.19 11.51 12.58
N GLU A 43 -3.26 12.72 13.09
CA GLU A 43 -3.77 13.89 12.36
C GLU A 43 -2.91 14.21 11.14
N GLU A 44 -1.58 14.17 11.30
CA GLU A 44 -0.65 14.36 10.18
C GLU A 44 -0.64 13.11 9.30
N SER A 45 -1.10 13.26 8.06
CA SER A 45 -1.19 12.19 7.09
C SER A 45 0.02 12.11 6.13
N ARG A 46 0.94 13.08 6.22
CA ARG A 46 2.06 13.21 5.30
C ARG A 46 3.40 12.95 5.95
N GLY A 47 4.30 12.38 5.16
CA GLY A 47 5.68 12.21 5.54
C GLY A 47 5.92 11.16 6.61
N ARG A 48 7.16 11.13 7.11
CA ARG A 48 7.60 10.13 8.09
C ARG A 48 6.78 10.20 9.37
N GLY A 49 6.30 9.04 9.82
CA GLY A 49 5.49 8.90 11.04
C GLY A 49 3.99 8.97 10.79
N ALA A 50 3.53 9.39 9.61
CA ALA A 50 2.13 9.29 9.23
C ALA A 50 1.67 7.83 9.26
N GLY A 51 0.49 7.56 9.76
CA GLY A 51 0.02 6.18 9.97
C GLY A 51 -1.47 6.01 9.71
N ALA A 52 -1.83 4.79 9.34
CA ALA A 52 -3.21 4.40 9.10
C ALA A 52 -3.47 2.96 9.52
N ARG A 53 -4.74 2.67 9.76
CA ARG A 53 -5.29 1.32 10.01
C ARG A 53 -6.29 1.00 8.92
N PHE A 54 -6.32 -0.25 8.51
CA PHE A 54 -7.26 -0.78 7.52
C PHE A 54 -7.57 -2.24 7.78
N ARG A 55 -8.58 -2.76 7.09
CA ARG A 55 -8.91 -4.17 7.09
C ARG A 55 -8.60 -4.80 5.73
N ILE A 56 -7.91 -5.94 5.73
CA ILE A 56 -7.59 -6.70 4.52
C ILE A 56 -8.77 -7.62 4.19
N LYS A 57 -9.38 -7.44 3.04
CA LYS A 57 -10.49 -8.26 2.53
C LYS A 57 -9.93 -9.49 1.79
N ALA A 58 -9.19 -10.34 2.50
CA ALA A 58 -8.64 -11.56 1.94
C ALA A 58 -9.63 -12.74 2.06
N PRO A 59 -9.67 -13.66 1.08
CA PRO A 59 -10.49 -14.87 1.17
C PRO A 59 -10.13 -15.68 2.42
N GLY A 60 -11.14 -16.11 3.17
CA GLY A 60 -10.97 -16.92 4.38
C GLY A 60 -10.52 -16.16 5.62
N SER A 61 -10.26 -14.86 5.54
CA SER A 61 -9.87 -14.03 6.69
C SER A 61 -11.03 -13.18 7.18
N ARG A 62 -11.55 -13.46 8.39
CA ARG A 62 -12.59 -12.65 9.04
C ARG A 62 -12.06 -11.43 9.80
N PHE A 63 -10.77 -11.43 10.18
CA PHE A 63 -10.20 -10.46 11.14
C PHE A 63 -8.77 -10.04 10.76
N ALA A 64 -8.55 -9.66 9.51
CA ALA A 64 -7.23 -9.23 9.07
C ALA A 64 -7.12 -7.70 9.11
N TRP A 65 -6.99 -7.12 10.31
CA TRP A 65 -6.59 -5.73 10.47
C TRP A 65 -5.11 -5.56 10.17
N GLY A 66 -4.75 -4.44 9.60
CA GLY A 66 -3.38 -4.01 9.38
C GLY A 66 -3.19 -2.57 9.85
N ASP A 67 -2.08 -2.33 10.53
CA ASP A 67 -1.59 -1.00 10.87
C ASP A 67 -0.33 -0.75 10.06
N VAL A 68 -0.19 0.42 9.46
CA VAL A 68 1.01 0.84 8.74
C VAL A 68 1.43 2.25 9.15
N THR A 69 2.73 2.50 9.07
CA THR A 69 3.33 3.80 9.30
C THR A 69 4.38 4.05 8.22
N LEU A 70 4.44 5.26 7.68
CA LEU A 70 5.51 5.70 6.80
C LEU A 70 6.80 5.80 7.61
N ALA A 71 7.71 4.84 7.44
CA ALA A 71 8.96 4.75 8.21
C ALA A 71 10.08 5.58 7.56
N GLU A 72 10.15 5.53 6.23
CA GLU A 72 11.13 6.28 5.44
C GLU A 72 10.39 6.99 4.30
N VAL A 73 10.75 8.25 4.07
CA VAL A 73 10.17 9.09 3.01
C VAL A 73 11.31 9.89 2.41
N GLU A 74 11.88 9.35 1.32
CA GLU A 74 13.04 9.93 0.63
C GLU A 74 12.60 10.53 -0.71
N SER A 75 12.38 11.83 -0.71
CA SER A 75 11.92 12.55 -1.91
C SER A 75 13.00 12.63 -2.98
N PRO A 76 12.63 12.41 -4.21
CA PRO A 76 11.38 11.90 -4.78
C PRO A 76 11.46 10.39 -5.15
N HIS A 77 12.24 9.60 -4.40
CA HIS A 77 12.71 8.28 -4.84
C HIS A 77 12.06 7.09 -4.16
N CYS A 78 11.82 7.19 -2.85
CA CYS A 78 11.47 6.01 -2.06
C CYS A 78 10.51 6.35 -0.92
N ILE A 79 9.52 5.47 -0.70
CA ILE A 79 8.66 5.49 0.47
C ILE A 79 8.62 4.07 1.03
N VAL A 80 8.93 3.92 2.32
CA VAL A 80 8.87 2.66 3.03
C VAL A 80 7.78 2.71 4.09
N GLU A 81 6.87 1.77 4.01
CA GLU A 81 5.86 1.52 5.02
C GLU A 81 6.26 0.31 5.85
N ILE A 82 6.14 0.43 7.15
CA ILE A 82 6.24 -0.70 8.09
C ILE A 82 4.95 -0.83 8.85
N GLY A 83 4.62 -2.06 9.21
CA GLY A 83 3.39 -2.29 9.94
C GLY A 83 3.26 -3.69 10.50
N ARG A 84 2.08 -3.95 11.00
CA ARG A 84 1.67 -5.27 11.51
C ARG A 84 0.26 -5.58 11.03
N GLY A 85 -0.03 -6.86 10.88
CA GLY A 85 -1.35 -7.30 10.47
C GLY A 85 -1.59 -8.78 10.82
N GLY A 86 -2.68 -9.31 10.28
CA GLY A 86 -3.10 -10.68 10.53
C GLY A 86 -3.72 -10.88 11.91
N LYS A 87 -3.95 -12.13 12.26
CA LYS A 87 -4.53 -12.49 13.56
C LYS A 87 -3.60 -12.02 14.68
N GLU A 88 -4.15 -11.23 15.61
CA GLU A 88 -3.41 -10.69 16.78
C GLU A 88 -2.16 -9.85 16.42
N ASN A 89 -2.15 -9.20 15.24
CA ASN A 89 -1.02 -8.39 14.76
C ASN A 89 0.34 -9.12 14.73
N ARG A 90 0.33 -10.44 14.52
CA ARG A 90 1.54 -11.29 14.55
C ARG A 90 2.37 -11.25 13.27
N THR A 91 1.80 -10.77 12.17
CA THR A 91 2.51 -10.67 10.89
C THR A 91 3.11 -9.28 10.76
N ARG A 92 4.43 -9.20 10.59
CA ARG A 92 5.09 -7.94 10.22
C ARG A 92 4.88 -7.69 8.74
N LEU A 93 4.63 -6.42 8.40
CA LEU A 93 4.45 -5.94 7.04
C LEU A 93 5.56 -4.94 6.72
N ARG A 94 6.11 -5.06 5.53
CA ARG A 94 6.97 -4.04 4.93
C ARG A 94 6.54 -3.83 3.49
N ALA A 95 6.21 -2.61 3.14
CA ALA A 95 5.90 -2.22 1.78
C ALA A 95 6.85 -1.12 1.32
N VAL A 96 7.27 -1.17 0.06
CA VAL A 96 8.21 -0.21 -0.52
C VAL A 96 7.66 0.28 -1.85
N TYR A 97 7.61 1.59 -2.01
CA TYR A 97 7.41 2.26 -3.29
C TYR A 97 8.77 2.80 -3.76
N GLU A 98 9.30 2.21 -4.82
CA GLU A 98 10.46 2.73 -5.54
C GLU A 98 9.96 3.56 -6.71
N ILE A 99 10.38 4.83 -6.78
CA ILE A 99 9.89 5.83 -7.74
C ILE A 99 11.06 6.29 -8.58
N THR A 100 11.08 5.91 -9.84
CA THR A 100 12.20 6.19 -10.76
C THR A 100 11.69 6.90 -12.02
N ALA A 101 12.56 7.73 -12.60
CA ALA A 101 12.24 8.36 -13.87
C ALA A 101 12.11 7.31 -14.99
N ALA A 102 11.18 7.53 -15.91
CA ALA A 102 10.99 6.78 -17.13
C ALA A 102 11.12 7.69 -18.36
N ALA A 103 11.11 7.11 -19.56
CA ALA A 103 11.21 7.87 -20.78
C ALA A 103 10.08 8.90 -20.93
N GLY A 104 10.35 10.02 -21.60
CA GLY A 104 9.33 11.04 -21.93
C GLY A 104 8.84 11.86 -20.72
N GLY A 105 9.57 11.87 -19.59
CA GLY A 105 9.12 12.58 -18.38
C GLY A 105 8.16 11.79 -17.51
N ALA A 106 7.84 10.55 -17.91
CA ALA A 106 7.02 9.63 -17.13
C ALA A 106 7.76 9.08 -15.91
N THR A 107 7.03 8.41 -15.05
CA THR A 107 7.52 7.84 -13.79
C THR A 107 7.22 6.36 -13.73
N ARG A 108 8.21 5.56 -13.35
CA ARG A 108 8.01 4.15 -13.00
C ARG A 108 7.86 4.03 -11.49
N VAL A 109 6.76 3.45 -11.05
CA VAL A 109 6.52 3.06 -9.67
C VAL A 109 6.63 1.54 -9.56
N ARG A 110 7.50 1.05 -8.69
CA ARG A 110 7.55 -0.36 -8.27
C ARG A 110 7.11 -0.45 -6.82
N PHE A 111 6.05 -1.18 -6.59
CA PHE A 111 5.55 -1.51 -5.26
C PHE A 111 5.96 -2.92 -4.89
N THR A 112 6.60 -3.10 -3.74
CA THR A 112 7.00 -4.42 -3.22
C THR A 112 6.43 -4.60 -1.83
N LEU A 113 5.65 -5.66 -1.63
CA LEU A 113 5.09 -6.07 -0.34
C LEU A 113 5.83 -7.31 0.16
N GLU A 114 6.33 -7.24 1.38
CA GLU A 114 6.90 -8.35 2.13
C GLU A 114 6.12 -8.57 3.43
N THR A 115 5.85 -9.83 3.76
CA THR A 115 5.24 -10.24 5.02
C THR A 115 6.13 -11.23 5.75
N GLN A 116 6.25 -11.05 7.06
CA GLN A 116 7.01 -11.95 7.94
C GLN A 116 6.09 -12.45 9.05
N PRO A 117 5.46 -13.61 8.84
CA PRO A 117 4.62 -14.23 9.85
C PRO A 117 5.46 -14.77 11.02
N ALA A 118 4.95 -14.61 12.23
CA ALA A 118 5.65 -15.05 13.44
C ALA A 118 5.55 -16.58 13.66
N MET A 119 4.54 -17.24 13.10
CA MET A 119 4.27 -18.67 13.31
C MET A 119 4.38 -19.50 12.04
N LEU A 120 4.75 -20.77 12.17
CA LEU A 120 4.85 -21.72 11.05
C LEU A 120 3.50 -21.98 10.39
N SER A 121 2.41 -22.03 11.17
CA SER A 121 1.04 -22.16 10.64
C SER A 121 0.65 -21.02 9.71
N ASP A 122 1.05 -19.80 10.05
CA ASP A 122 0.77 -18.61 9.25
C ASP A 122 1.59 -18.63 7.95
N ARG A 123 2.83 -19.19 7.99
CA ARG A 123 3.67 -19.41 6.79
C ARG A 123 3.02 -20.38 5.83
N LEU A 124 2.43 -21.48 6.33
CA LEU A 124 1.75 -22.46 5.49
C LEU A 124 0.52 -21.85 4.82
N MET A 125 -0.28 -21.08 5.55
CA MET A 125 -1.44 -20.37 5.00
C MET A 125 -1.05 -19.35 3.93
N GLU A 126 0.04 -18.60 4.13
CA GLU A 126 0.58 -17.68 3.14
C GLU A 126 1.05 -18.39 1.85
N SER A 127 1.56 -19.63 1.95
CA SER A 127 2.00 -20.40 0.78
C SER A 127 0.84 -20.92 -0.08
N LEU A 128 -0.35 -21.09 0.50
CA LEU A 128 -1.55 -21.67 -0.12
C LEU A 128 -2.39 -20.66 -0.93
N GLY A 129 -1.76 -19.87 -1.80
CA GLY A 129 -2.46 -19.01 -2.76
C GLY A 129 -2.56 -17.53 -2.38
N GLN A 130 -2.24 -17.14 -1.14
CA GLN A 130 -2.28 -15.72 -0.73
C GLN A 130 -1.33 -14.85 -1.54
N ARG A 131 -0.14 -15.36 -1.89
CA ARG A 131 0.83 -14.63 -2.73
C ARG A 131 0.25 -14.24 -4.09
N GLY A 132 -0.41 -15.17 -4.77
CA GLY A 132 -1.04 -14.92 -6.06
C GLY A 132 -2.21 -13.93 -5.95
N TRP A 133 -2.95 -14.01 -4.86
CA TRP A 133 -4.01 -13.07 -4.57
C TRP A 133 -3.46 -11.65 -4.36
N PHE A 134 -2.46 -11.45 -3.48
CA PHE A 134 -1.82 -10.15 -3.28
C PHE A 134 -1.23 -9.60 -4.57
N LYS A 135 -0.57 -10.45 -5.38
CA LYS A 135 -0.04 -10.02 -6.69
C LYS A 135 -1.12 -9.45 -7.60
N ARG A 136 -2.29 -10.10 -7.67
CA ARG A 136 -3.44 -9.61 -8.45
C ARG A 136 -3.99 -8.29 -7.91
N GLN A 137 -4.16 -8.18 -6.58
CA GLN A 137 -4.66 -6.96 -5.96
C GLN A 137 -3.69 -5.79 -6.13
N ASN A 138 -2.40 -6.02 -5.90
CA ASN A 138 -1.38 -4.99 -6.09
C ASN A 138 -1.27 -4.54 -7.55
N ASN A 139 -1.37 -5.45 -8.51
CA ASN A 139 -1.40 -5.08 -9.93
C ASN A 139 -2.63 -4.22 -10.27
N ARG A 140 -3.78 -4.52 -9.68
CA ARG A 140 -4.99 -3.71 -9.84
C ARG A 140 -4.81 -2.33 -9.19
N ALA A 141 -4.25 -2.27 -7.98
CA ALA A 141 -3.97 -1.02 -7.28
C ALA A 141 -3.03 -0.13 -8.09
N MET A 142 -1.96 -0.69 -8.68
CA MET A 142 -1.02 0.07 -9.51
C MET A 142 -1.67 0.62 -10.79
N ARG A 143 -2.58 -0.12 -11.42
CA ARG A 143 -3.35 0.40 -12.57
C ARG A 143 -4.30 1.53 -12.17
N ARG A 144 -4.98 1.41 -11.01
CA ARG A 144 -5.84 2.48 -10.48
C ARG A 144 -5.02 3.73 -10.13
N LEU A 145 -3.85 3.55 -9.50
CA LEU A 145 -2.94 4.66 -9.21
C LEU A 145 -2.59 5.43 -10.50
N ARG A 146 -2.33 4.72 -11.60
CA ARG A 146 -2.09 5.35 -12.90
C ARG A 146 -3.31 6.13 -13.38
N SER A 147 -4.49 5.52 -13.43
CA SER A 147 -5.74 6.20 -13.84
C SER A 147 -6.03 7.45 -13.01
N ILE A 148 -5.81 7.38 -11.70
CA ILE A 148 -6.00 8.52 -10.80
C ILE A 148 -5.06 9.67 -11.16
N LEU A 149 -3.79 9.38 -11.36
CA LEU A 149 -2.77 10.40 -11.56
C LEU A 149 -2.77 10.98 -12.99
N GLU A 150 -3.05 10.16 -14.00
CA GLU A 150 -3.10 10.60 -15.40
C GLU A 150 -4.45 11.24 -15.77
N GLU A 151 -5.56 10.69 -15.28
CA GLU A 151 -6.91 11.01 -15.76
C GLU A 151 -7.82 11.58 -14.66
N GLY A 152 -7.44 11.51 -13.40
CA GLY A 152 -8.29 11.83 -12.26
C GLY A 152 -9.47 10.87 -12.07
N ALA A 153 -9.44 9.72 -12.76
CA ALA A 153 -10.52 8.75 -12.80
C ALA A 153 -10.32 7.63 -11.77
N ASP A 154 -11.38 6.85 -11.53
CA ASP A 154 -11.38 5.63 -10.69
C ASP A 154 -10.89 5.84 -9.25
N ARG A 155 -11.09 7.05 -8.73
CA ARG A 155 -10.62 7.48 -7.40
C ARG A 155 -11.59 7.05 -6.30
N GLY A 156 -11.09 6.31 -5.32
CA GLY A 156 -11.81 6.03 -4.08
C GLY A 156 -11.82 7.21 -3.09
N ALA A 157 -12.33 6.97 -1.90
CA ALA A 157 -12.35 7.98 -0.84
C ALA A 157 -10.99 8.07 -0.11
N ARG A 158 -10.59 9.27 0.28
CA ARG A 158 -9.43 9.48 1.14
C ARG A 158 -9.70 8.97 2.56
N ALA A 159 -8.63 8.51 3.24
CA ALA A 159 -8.73 8.19 4.66
C ALA A 159 -8.93 9.45 5.51
N THR A 160 -9.74 9.31 6.54
CA THR A 160 -9.97 10.34 7.57
C THR A 160 -9.65 9.76 8.94
N MET A 161 -9.61 10.62 9.97
CA MET A 161 -9.57 10.14 11.35
C MET A 161 -10.84 9.35 11.65
N ALA A 162 -10.72 8.30 12.48
CA ALA A 162 -11.90 7.61 12.98
C ALA A 162 -12.83 8.60 13.69
N ALA A 163 -14.12 8.53 13.43
CA ALA A 163 -15.10 9.26 14.22
C ALA A 163 -14.98 8.79 15.69
N ARG A 164 -14.90 9.76 16.62
CA ARG A 164 -14.88 9.49 18.07
C ARG A 164 -16.24 9.01 18.54
#